data_d7a13b053c3ea73acb7c43e32b4a8429
#
_entry.id   d7a13b053c3ea73acb7c43e32b4a8429
#
_cell.length_a   1.000
_cell.length_b   1.000
_cell.length_c   1.000
_cell.angle_alpha   90.00
_cell.angle_beta   90.00
_cell.angle_gamma   90.00
#
_symmetry.space_group_name_H-M   'P 1'
#
loop_
_entity.id
_entity.type
_entity.pdbx_description
1 polymer ?
#
loop_
_entity_poly.entity_id
_entity_poly.type
_entity_poly.pdbx_seq_one_letter_code
_entity_poly.pdbx_strand_id
1 'polypeptide(L)'
;MDFGGGGHCFHTLASFCLAKTKIMQKNPFLCGKKISAKKLKKGLKVSDLVENYYQAYNSARLNEACRLLVEKMLDPKRDVTIGITLAGALTPAGMSGMIVSMMENGFIDFIISTGANLYHDTHFALSFPLHKGEFAVDDTTLYKHGVVRIYDVFLATETLLRTDKFTQKILLDKKAPRGAIPSSEFHHYLGQR
;
A
#
# COMPACT_ATOMS: atom_id res chain seq x y z
N MET A 1 6.46 -4.58 -76.89
CA MET A 1 5.96 -5.67 -76.03
C MET A 1 5.58 -5.03 -74.73
N ASP A 2 4.29 -4.89 -74.54
CA ASP A 2 3.65 -4.23 -73.38
C ASP A 2 3.55 -5.22 -72.23
N PHE A 3 3.96 -4.85 -71.07
CA PHE A 3 3.61 -5.52 -69.80
C PHE A 3 2.85 -4.56 -68.91
N GLY A 4 1.56 -4.45 -69.18
CA GLY A 4 0.65 -3.90 -68.22
C GLY A 4 0.22 -4.96 -67.21
N GLY A 5 0.13 -4.61 -65.91
CA GLY A 5 -0.52 -5.48 -64.92
C GLY A 5 0.02 -5.35 -63.51
N GLY A 6 -0.48 -4.46 -62.73
CA GLY A 6 -0.11 -4.40 -61.29
C GLY A 6 -0.92 -3.46 -60.42
N GLY A 7 -2.15 -3.10 -60.84
CA GLY A 7 -2.96 -2.13 -60.10
C GLY A 7 -4.03 -2.64 -59.16
N HIS A 8 -4.30 -3.92 -59.08
CA HIS A 8 -5.49 -4.44 -58.37
C HIS A 8 -5.29 -5.00 -56.95
N CYS A 9 -4.05 -5.22 -56.52
CA CYS A 9 -3.80 -5.88 -55.23
C CYS A 9 -3.87 -4.92 -54.03
N PHE A 10 -3.57 -3.64 -54.22
CA PHE A 10 -3.54 -2.67 -53.11
C PHE A 10 -4.92 -2.17 -52.71
N HIS A 11 -5.88 -2.08 -53.61
CA HIS A 11 -7.23 -1.65 -53.29
C HIS A 11 -8.02 -2.68 -52.45
N THR A 12 -7.76 -3.96 -52.66
CA THR A 12 -8.44 -5.06 -51.94
C THR A 12 -7.97 -5.14 -50.48
N LEU A 13 -6.69 -4.95 -50.21
CA LEU A 13 -6.14 -4.95 -48.84
C LEU A 13 -6.58 -3.72 -48.03
N ALA A 14 -6.64 -2.57 -48.66
CA ALA A 14 -7.14 -1.34 -48.02
C ALA A 14 -8.63 -1.43 -47.67
N SER A 15 -9.47 -1.98 -48.56
CA SER A 15 -10.89 -2.23 -48.31
C SER A 15 -11.09 -3.28 -47.22
N PHE A 16 -10.26 -4.33 -47.17
CA PHE A 16 -10.35 -5.36 -46.14
C PHE A 16 -9.93 -4.83 -44.76
N CYS A 17 -8.93 -3.95 -44.72
CA CYS A 17 -8.48 -3.31 -43.48
C CYS A 17 -9.51 -2.29 -42.97
N LEU A 18 -10.14 -1.51 -43.85
CA LEU A 18 -11.22 -0.58 -43.52
C LEU A 18 -12.51 -1.30 -43.06
N ALA A 19 -12.84 -2.43 -43.70
CA ALA A 19 -13.98 -3.26 -43.30
C ALA A 19 -13.74 -3.90 -41.91
N LYS A 20 -12.54 -4.41 -41.61
CA LYS A 20 -12.19 -4.91 -40.27
C LYS A 20 -12.27 -3.81 -39.22
N THR A 21 -11.81 -2.61 -39.48
CA THR A 21 -11.90 -1.48 -38.54
C THR A 21 -13.34 -1.08 -38.24
N LYS A 22 -14.21 -1.10 -39.26
CA LYS A 22 -15.64 -0.80 -39.10
C LYS A 22 -16.42 -1.89 -38.34
N ILE A 23 -16.05 -3.15 -38.53
CA ILE A 23 -16.65 -4.29 -37.79
C ILE A 23 -16.23 -4.24 -36.31
N MET A 24 -14.95 -3.94 -36.02
CA MET A 24 -14.45 -3.81 -34.65
C MET A 24 -15.10 -2.67 -33.86
N GLN A 25 -15.42 -1.54 -34.50
CA GLN A 25 -16.12 -0.42 -33.84
C GLN A 25 -17.57 -0.73 -33.45
N LYS A 26 -18.21 -1.72 -34.05
CA LYS A 26 -19.58 -2.17 -33.75
C LYS A 26 -19.65 -3.34 -32.76
N ASN A 27 -18.54 -3.93 -32.40
CA ASN A 27 -18.50 -5.06 -31.46
C ASN A 27 -18.60 -4.55 -30.02
N PRO A 28 -19.65 -4.88 -29.26
CA PRO A 28 -19.86 -4.39 -27.89
C PRO A 28 -18.75 -4.83 -26.93
N PHE A 29 -18.05 -5.92 -27.22
CA PHE A 29 -16.91 -6.40 -26.40
C PHE A 29 -15.59 -5.70 -26.70
N LEU A 30 -15.53 -4.86 -27.74
CA LEU A 30 -14.33 -4.10 -28.13
C LEU A 30 -14.47 -2.59 -27.90
N CYS A 31 -15.43 -2.18 -27.09
CA CYS A 31 -15.67 -0.78 -26.74
C CYS A 31 -14.78 -0.25 -25.60
N GLY A 32 -14.03 -1.14 -24.91
CA GLY A 32 -13.14 -0.78 -23.82
C GLY A 32 -11.96 0.11 -24.28
N LYS A 33 -11.30 0.73 -23.32
CA LYS A 33 -10.09 1.52 -23.55
C LYS A 33 -9.01 0.66 -24.21
N LYS A 34 -8.46 1.15 -25.34
CA LYS A 34 -7.38 0.41 -26.04
C LYS A 34 -6.13 0.36 -25.18
N ILE A 35 -5.56 -0.84 -25.03
CA ILE A 35 -4.27 -1.04 -24.40
C ILE A 35 -3.16 -0.57 -25.33
N SER A 36 -2.18 0.17 -24.80
CA SER A 36 -1.04 0.69 -25.56
C SER A 36 0.27 0.39 -24.86
N ALA A 37 1.25 -0.11 -25.59
CA ALA A 37 2.61 -0.28 -25.10
C ALA A 37 3.33 1.08 -25.06
N LYS A 38 3.44 1.67 -23.88
CA LYS A 38 4.09 2.95 -23.65
C LYS A 38 5.49 2.76 -23.08
N LYS A 39 6.49 3.47 -23.60
CA LYS A 39 7.82 3.53 -22.99
C LYS A 39 7.78 4.34 -21.70
N LEU A 40 8.49 3.89 -20.67
CA LEU A 40 8.65 4.67 -19.43
C LEU A 40 9.49 5.92 -19.71
N LYS A 41 9.13 7.01 -19.07
CA LYS A 41 9.87 8.28 -19.12
C LYS A 41 10.68 8.47 -17.83
N LYS A 42 11.86 9.06 -17.92
CA LYS A 42 12.66 9.44 -16.74
C LYS A 42 11.87 10.46 -15.90
N GLY A 43 11.86 10.27 -14.58
CA GLY A 43 11.14 11.16 -13.67
C GLY A 43 9.63 10.95 -13.62
N LEU A 44 9.13 9.81 -14.12
CA LEU A 44 7.71 9.47 -14.02
C LEU A 44 7.29 9.38 -12.55
N LYS A 45 6.20 10.05 -12.21
CA LYS A 45 5.60 9.94 -10.87
C LYS A 45 4.90 8.58 -10.70
N VAL A 46 4.79 8.10 -9.45
CA VAL A 46 4.07 6.85 -9.15
C VAL A 46 2.59 6.95 -9.55
N SER A 47 1.94 8.09 -9.34
CA SER A 47 0.58 8.34 -9.82
C SER A 47 0.44 8.12 -11.33
N ASP A 48 1.35 8.69 -12.12
CA ASP A 48 1.33 8.53 -13.57
C ASP A 48 1.57 7.08 -14.00
N LEU A 49 2.42 6.35 -13.26
CA LEU A 49 2.66 4.93 -13.49
C LEU A 49 1.36 4.13 -13.30
N VAL A 50 0.68 4.34 -12.16
CA VAL A 50 -0.59 3.66 -11.85
C VAL A 50 -1.66 4.02 -12.88
N GLU A 51 -1.86 5.31 -13.17
CA GLU A 51 -2.94 5.78 -14.05
C GLU A 51 -2.76 5.40 -15.51
N ASN A 52 -1.53 5.43 -16.02
CA ASN A 52 -1.28 5.39 -17.45
C ASN A 52 -0.66 4.09 -17.95
N TYR A 53 -0.04 3.29 -17.08
CA TYR A 53 0.66 2.06 -17.46
C TYR A 53 0.01 0.80 -16.91
N TYR A 54 -0.74 0.89 -15.83
CA TYR A 54 -1.50 -0.23 -15.25
C TYR A 54 -2.82 -0.40 -15.99
N GLN A 55 -2.77 -1.05 -17.16
CA GLN A 55 -3.86 -1.05 -18.14
C GLN A 55 -4.72 -2.33 -18.15
N ALA A 56 -4.20 -3.44 -17.62
CA ALA A 56 -4.89 -4.73 -17.61
C ALA A 56 -4.44 -5.59 -16.43
N TYR A 57 -5.04 -6.77 -16.26
CA TYR A 57 -4.77 -7.74 -15.19
C TYR A 57 -4.83 -7.12 -13.79
N ASN A 58 -4.06 -7.64 -12.84
CA ASN A 58 -4.04 -7.15 -11.45
C ASN A 58 -3.57 -5.69 -11.33
N SER A 59 -2.70 -5.23 -12.23
CA SER A 59 -2.28 -3.84 -12.23
C SER A 59 -3.44 -2.88 -12.56
N ALA A 60 -4.35 -3.27 -13.46
CA ALA A 60 -5.57 -2.48 -13.70
C ALA A 60 -6.49 -2.49 -12.48
N ARG A 61 -6.58 -3.59 -11.74
CA ARG A 61 -7.35 -3.66 -10.49
C ARG A 61 -6.79 -2.70 -9.44
N LEU A 62 -5.44 -2.59 -9.34
CA LEU A 62 -4.82 -1.60 -8.47
C LEU A 62 -5.15 -0.16 -8.90
N ASN A 63 -5.10 0.13 -10.21
CA ASN A 63 -5.50 1.44 -10.74
C ASN A 63 -6.96 1.76 -10.37
N GLU A 64 -7.87 0.83 -10.58
CA GLU A 64 -9.30 0.99 -10.24
C GLU A 64 -9.51 1.21 -8.74
N ALA A 65 -8.79 0.48 -7.89
CA ALA A 65 -8.86 0.65 -6.43
C ALA A 65 -8.35 2.05 -6.00
N CYS A 66 -7.23 2.50 -6.56
CA CYS A 66 -6.72 3.85 -6.31
C CYS A 66 -7.72 4.94 -6.75
N ARG A 67 -8.33 4.77 -7.92
CA ARG A 67 -9.35 5.71 -8.39
C ARG A 67 -10.61 5.67 -7.55
N LEU A 68 -11.05 4.50 -7.12
CA LEU A 68 -12.19 4.36 -6.22
C LEU A 68 -11.94 5.12 -4.91
N LEU A 69 -10.75 4.93 -4.31
CA LEU A 69 -10.36 5.66 -3.11
C LEU A 69 -10.40 7.17 -3.34
N VAL A 70 -9.67 7.67 -4.34
CA VAL A 70 -9.50 9.12 -4.56
C VAL A 70 -10.79 9.80 -5.05
N GLU A 71 -11.47 9.20 -6.04
CA GLU A 71 -12.60 9.86 -6.71
C GLU A 71 -13.95 9.62 -6.00
N LYS A 72 -14.04 8.61 -5.13
CA LYS A 72 -15.30 8.20 -4.52
C LYS A 72 -15.28 8.22 -3.00
N MET A 73 -14.24 7.66 -2.39
CA MET A 73 -14.21 7.53 -0.93
C MET A 73 -13.72 8.82 -0.27
N LEU A 74 -12.71 9.49 -0.83
CA LEU A 74 -12.15 10.75 -0.32
C LEU A 74 -12.86 12.02 -0.84
N ASP A 75 -13.94 11.88 -1.62
CA ASP A 75 -14.74 13.03 -2.06
C ASP A 75 -15.47 13.65 -0.85
N PRO A 76 -15.17 14.92 -0.47
CA PRO A 76 -15.77 15.56 0.71
C PRO A 76 -17.28 15.79 0.59
N LYS A 77 -17.85 15.61 -0.60
CA LYS A 77 -19.30 15.68 -0.83
C LYS A 77 -20.03 14.37 -0.50
N ARG A 78 -19.30 13.33 -0.13
CA ARG A 78 -19.84 12.02 0.22
C ARG A 78 -19.66 11.76 1.70
N ASP A 79 -20.68 11.22 2.32
CA ASP A 79 -20.63 10.71 3.69
C ASP A 79 -20.11 9.26 3.64
N VAL A 80 -18.80 9.11 3.67
CA VAL A 80 -18.12 7.80 3.61
C VAL A 80 -17.21 7.66 4.82
N THR A 81 -17.40 6.60 5.59
CA THR A 81 -16.49 6.21 6.68
C THR A 81 -15.44 5.24 6.15
N ILE A 82 -14.17 5.55 6.35
CA ILE A 82 -13.04 4.76 5.87
C ILE A 82 -12.32 4.10 7.04
N GLY A 83 -12.45 2.78 7.13
CA GLY A 83 -11.69 1.95 8.07
C GLY A 83 -10.52 1.26 7.39
N ILE A 84 -9.37 1.18 8.08
CA ILE A 84 -8.22 0.38 7.64
C ILE A 84 -7.99 -0.78 8.59
N THR A 85 -7.78 -1.97 8.05
CA THR A 85 -7.38 -3.15 8.83
C THR A 85 -5.91 -3.48 8.57
N LEU A 86 -5.13 -3.60 9.65
CA LEU A 86 -3.69 -3.85 9.60
C LEU A 86 -3.40 -5.21 10.24
N ALA A 87 -3.07 -6.19 9.43
CA ALA A 87 -2.61 -7.50 9.88
C ALA A 87 -1.07 -7.55 10.01
N GLY A 88 -0.56 -8.56 10.70
CA GLY A 88 0.88 -8.77 10.84
C GLY A 88 1.60 -7.67 11.61
N ALA A 89 2.76 -7.24 11.12
CA ALA A 89 3.63 -6.26 11.74
C ALA A 89 4.22 -5.32 10.66
N LEU A 90 3.41 -4.39 10.15
CA LEU A 90 3.81 -3.44 9.11
C LEU A 90 4.66 -2.28 9.66
N THR A 91 4.39 -1.87 10.91
CA THR A 91 5.09 -0.73 11.53
C THR A 91 6.60 -0.97 11.68
N PRO A 92 7.10 -2.13 12.13
CA PRO A 92 8.54 -2.37 12.17
C PRO A 92 9.23 -2.36 10.81
N ALA A 93 8.49 -2.56 9.72
CA ALA A 93 9.00 -2.38 8.35
C ALA A 93 9.09 -0.91 7.91
N GLY A 94 8.84 0.05 8.81
CA GLY A 94 8.91 1.48 8.53
C GLY A 94 7.65 2.07 7.88
N MET A 95 6.52 1.36 7.91
CA MET A 95 5.28 1.81 7.26
C MET A 95 4.40 2.70 8.15
N SER A 96 4.73 2.87 9.44
CA SER A 96 3.95 3.71 10.37
C SER A 96 3.79 5.15 9.89
N GLY A 97 4.85 5.76 9.35
CA GLY A 97 4.79 7.13 8.85
C GLY A 97 3.76 7.35 7.75
N MET A 98 3.54 6.37 6.87
CA MET A 98 2.49 6.44 5.85
C MET A 98 1.09 6.38 6.47
N ILE A 99 0.89 5.50 7.46
CA ILE A 99 -0.38 5.36 8.19
C ILE A 99 -0.69 6.65 8.94
N VAL A 100 0.29 7.20 9.66
CA VAL A 100 0.15 8.50 10.36
C VAL A 100 -0.23 9.61 9.38
N SER A 101 0.44 9.70 8.24
CA SER A 101 0.10 10.71 7.21
C SER A 101 -1.34 10.54 6.68
N MET A 102 -1.84 9.32 6.53
CA MET A 102 -3.22 9.07 6.12
C MET A 102 -4.22 9.52 7.21
N MET A 103 -3.89 9.30 8.48
CA MET A 103 -4.71 9.77 9.62
C MET A 103 -4.72 11.30 9.71
N GLU A 104 -3.57 11.94 9.66
CA GLU A 104 -3.42 13.40 9.74
C GLU A 104 -4.15 14.14 8.63
N ASN A 105 -4.23 13.54 7.43
CA ASN A 105 -4.96 14.10 6.30
C ASN A 105 -6.45 13.71 6.27
N GLY A 106 -6.95 13.00 7.28
CA GLY A 106 -8.35 12.60 7.36
C GLY A 106 -8.75 11.55 6.31
N PHE A 107 -7.81 10.73 5.84
CA PHE A 107 -8.08 9.64 4.88
C PHE A 107 -8.55 8.36 5.57
N ILE A 108 -8.47 8.31 6.89
CA ILE A 108 -8.86 7.16 7.71
C ILE A 108 -9.64 7.66 8.92
N ASP A 109 -10.81 7.09 9.15
CA ASP A 109 -11.66 7.41 10.31
C ASP A 109 -11.36 6.47 11.48
N PHE A 110 -11.03 5.21 11.23
CA PHE A 110 -10.66 4.27 12.28
C PHE A 110 -9.68 3.18 11.76
N ILE A 111 -8.95 2.60 12.71
CA ILE A 111 -7.99 1.52 12.47
C ILE A 111 -8.35 0.30 13.31
N ILE A 112 -8.34 -0.88 12.70
CA ILE A 112 -8.36 -2.17 13.38
C ILE A 112 -7.02 -2.84 13.12
N SER A 113 -6.23 -3.05 14.17
CA SER A 113 -4.85 -3.53 14.03
C SER A 113 -4.54 -4.70 14.94
N THR A 114 -3.57 -5.52 14.51
CA THR A 114 -2.93 -6.46 15.44
C THR A 114 -2.15 -5.69 16.50
N GLY A 115 -2.03 -6.27 17.70
CA GLY A 115 -1.22 -5.69 18.77
C GLY A 115 0.24 -5.52 18.38
N ALA A 116 0.77 -6.34 17.47
CA ALA A 116 2.13 -6.25 16.98
C ALA A 116 2.42 -4.90 16.31
N ASN A 117 1.51 -4.38 15.50
CA ASN A 117 1.70 -3.06 14.88
C ASN A 117 1.81 -1.95 15.94
N LEU A 118 0.89 -1.92 16.89
CA LEU A 118 0.85 -0.90 17.95
C LEU A 118 2.05 -1.01 18.90
N TYR A 119 2.44 -2.24 19.24
CA TYR A 119 3.59 -2.51 20.10
C TYR A 119 4.91 -2.05 19.45
N HIS A 120 5.13 -2.41 18.19
CA HIS A 120 6.36 -2.03 17.49
C HIS A 120 6.41 -0.56 17.09
N ASP A 121 5.26 0.10 16.91
CA ASP A 121 5.21 1.55 16.72
C ASP A 121 5.71 2.29 17.95
N THR A 122 5.45 1.76 19.14
CA THR A 122 5.97 2.30 20.40
C THR A 122 7.50 2.34 20.42
N HIS A 123 8.20 1.41 19.75
CA HIS A 123 9.67 1.46 19.66
C HIS A 123 10.16 2.73 18.96
N PHE A 124 9.51 3.11 17.85
CA PHE A 124 9.83 4.34 17.14
C PHE A 124 9.51 5.57 17.97
N ALA A 125 8.36 5.60 18.66
CA ALA A 125 7.99 6.69 19.55
C ALA A 125 9.01 6.88 20.69
N LEU A 126 9.57 5.79 21.19
CA LEU A 126 10.63 5.79 22.21
C LEU A 126 12.05 5.96 21.64
N SER A 127 12.17 6.19 20.34
CA SER A 127 13.45 6.30 19.63
C SER A 127 14.36 5.07 19.79
N PHE A 128 13.76 3.88 19.90
CA PHE A 128 14.53 2.63 19.91
C PHE A 128 14.85 2.20 18.48
N PRO A 129 16.09 1.88 18.15
CA PRO A 129 16.47 1.56 16.80
C PRO A 129 16.00 0.16 16.39
N LEU A 130 15.43 0.07 15.18
CA LEU A 130 15.24 -1.16 14.45
C LEU A 130 16.18 -1.15 13.24
N HIS A 131 16.72 -2.29 12.90
CA HIS A 131 17.74 -2.43 11.86
C HIS A 131 17.28 -3.37 10.77
N LYS A 132 17.58 -3.03 9.52
CA LYS A 132 17.46 -4.00 8.44
C LYS A 132 18.49 -5.11 8.66
N GLY A 133 18.03 -6.33 8.71
CA GLY A 133 18.84 -7.53 8.87
C GLY A 133 18.75 -8.45 7.65
N GLU A 134 19.00 -9.73 7.87
CA GLU A 134 18.97 -10.80 6.88
C GLU A 134 18.00 -11.90 7.34
N PHE A 135 17.10 -12.34 6.47
CA PHE A 135 16.07 -13.33 6.82
C PHE A 135 16.64 -14.74 7.04
N ALA A 136 17.78 -15.07 6.45
CA ALA A 136 18.40 -16.40 6.50
C ALA A 136 19.38 -16.60 7.68
N VAL A 137 19.45 -15.66 8.62
CA VAL A 137 20.31 -15.80 9.80
C VAL A 137 19.72 -16.80 10.78
N ASP A 138 20.59 -17.63 11.36
CA ASP A 138 20.23 -18.60 12.40
C ASP A 138 19.76 -17.89 13.69
N ASP A 139 18.58 -18.26 14.18
CA ASP A 139 17.97 -17.67 15.37
C ASP A 139 18.78 -17.94 16.65
N THR A 140 19.48 -19.08 16.74
CA THR A 140 20.36 -19.38 17.88
C THR A 140 21.54 -18.41 17.94
N THR A 141 22.06 -18.04 16.79
CA THR A 141 23.13 -17.04 16.67
C THR A 141 22.64 -15.66 17.07
N LEU A 142 21.47 -15.24 16.60
CA LEU A 142 20.85 -13.97 17.01
C LEU A 142 20.62 -13.92 18.53
N TYR A 143 20.06 -15.00 19.09
CA TYR A 143 19.82 -15.11 20.53
C TYR A 143 21.09 -14.92 21.36
N LYS A 144 22.21 -15.57 20.98
CA LYS A 144 23.51 -15.42 21.67
C LYS A 144 24.03 -13.98 21.66
N HIS A 145 23.62 -13.17 20.68
CA HIS A 145 24.00 -11.76 20.57
C HIS A 145 22.93 -10.81 21.15
N GLY A 146 21.89 -11.35 21.81
CA GLY A 146 20.81 -10.53 22.36
C GLY A 146 19.96 -9.81 21.31
N VAL A 147 19.82 -10.42 20.14
CA VAL A 147 19.04 -9.89 19.01
C VAL A 147 17.80 -10.73 18.80
N VAL A 148 16.68 -10.06 18.55
CA VAL A 148 15.41 -10.65 18.14
C VAL A 148 15.11 -10.18 16.71
N ARG A 149 14.42 -11.01 15.93
CA ARG A 149 14.04 -10.62 14.57
C ARG A 149 12.55 -10.73 14.30
N ILE A 150 12.08 -9.87 13.40
CA ILE A 150 10.77 -9.94 12.76
C ILE A 150 11.07 -10.10 11.27
N TYR A 151 11.17 -11.32 10.79
CA TYR A 151 11.63 -11.68 9.44
C TYR A 151 13.05 -11.14 9.17
N ASP A 152 13.21 -10.04 8.46
CA ASP A 152 14.49 -9.37 8.15
C ASP A 152 14.69 -8.03 8.88
N VAL A 153 13.91 -7.77 9.92
CA VAL A 153 14.08 -6.61 10.81
C VAL A 153 14.67 -7.09 12.13
N PHE A 154 15.81 -6.54 12.52
CA PHE A 154 16.52 -6.88 13.75
C PHE A 154 16.34 -5.79 14.80
N LEU A 155 16.18 -6.22 16.05
CA LEU A 155 16.15 -5.33 17.21
C LEU A 155 16.82 -6.00 18.43
N ALA A 156 17.36 -5.20 19.31
CA ALA A 156 17.96 -5.73 20.55
C ALA A 156 16.85 -6.27 21.47
N THR A 157 17.09 -7.37 22.15
CA THR A 157 16.20 -7.92 23.19
C THR A 157 15.88 -6.86 24.24
N GLU A 158 16.85 -6.01 24.57
CA GLU A 158 16.69 -4.89 25.52
C GLU A 158 15.60 -3.89 25.05
N THR A 159 15.41 -3.71 23.75
CA THR A 159 14.33 -2.87 23.19
C THR A 159 12.96 -3.38 23.66
N LEU A 160 12.71 -4.69 23.59
CA LEU A 160 11.45 -5.29 24.06
C LEU A 160 11.29 -5.04 25.58
N LEU A 161 12.32 -5.38 26.36
CA LEU A 161 12.28 -5.24 27.83
C LEU A 161 12.03 -3.80 28.26
N ARG A 162 12.63 -2.82 27.57
CA ARG A 162 12.43 -1.40 27.88
C ARG A 162 11.03 -0.93 27.47
N THR A 163 10.49 -1.40 26.37
CA THR A 163 9.11 -1.11 25.95
C THR A 163 8.11 -1.66 26.94
N ASP A 164 8.32 -2.91 27.42
CA ASP A 164 7.48 -3.52 28.45
C ASP A 164 7.50 -2.72 29.76
N LYS A 165 8.69 -2.34 30.21
CA LYS A 165 8.86 -1.49 31.40
C LYS A 165 8.17 -0.13 31.24
N PHE A 166 8.25 0.49 30.07
CA PHE A 166 7.55 1.73 29.75
C PHE A 166 6.04 1.55 29.84
N THR A 167 5.49 0.52 29.20
CA THR A 167 4.06 0.21 29.23
C THR A 167 3.59 -0.07 30.66
N GLN A 168 4.33 -0.86 31.44
CA GLN A 168 4.02 -1.12 32.84
C GLN A 168 3.99 0.17 33.69
N LYS A 169 4.99 1.04 33.50
CA LYS A 169 5.02 2.34 34.20
C LYS A 169 3.77 3.17 33.90
N ILE A 170 3.32 3.18 32.65
CA ILE A 170 2.12 3.92 32.25
C ILE A 170 0.88 3.32 32.86
N LEU A 171 0.74 1.99 32.86
CA LEU A 171 -0.40 1.30 33.48
C LEU A 171 -0.48 1.51 34.99
N LEU A 172 0.65 1.69 35.65
CA LEU A 172 0.74 1.97 37.11
C LEU A 172 0.59 3.45 37.45
N ASP A 173 0.57 4.34 36.46
CA ASP A 173 0.36 5.78 36.71
C ASP A 173 -1.02 5.98 37.37
N LYS A 174 -1.08 6.81 38.42
CA LYS A 174 -2.31 7.16 39.10
C LYS A 174 -3.33 7.84 38.20
N LYS A 175 -2.85 8.48 37.11
CA LYS A 175 -3.69 9.16 36.12
C LYS A 175 -4.14 8.22 34.98
N ALA A 176 -3.66 6.97 34.97
CA ALA A 176 -4.08 6.01 33.95
C ALA A 176 -5.60 5.75 34.04
N PRO A 177 -6.29 5.65 32.91
CA PRO A 177 -7.69 5.26 32.88
C PRO A 177 -7.92 3.96 33.65
N ARG A 178 -9.02 3.86 34.38
CA ARG A 178 -9.33 2.70 35.22
C ARG A 178 -10.67 2.08 34.82
N GLY A 179 -10.81 0.78 35.05
CA GLY A 179 -12.01 0.03 34.71
C GLY A 179 -12.00 -0.45 33.24
N ALA A 180 -13.17 -0.72 32.69
CA ALA A 180 -13.33 -1.11 31.29
C ALA A 180 -13.30 0.16 30.42
N ILE A 181 -12.27 0.26 29.59
CA ILE A 181 -12.07 1.38 28.66
C ILE A 181 -11.91 0.86 27.22
N PRO A 182 -12.26 1.65 26.20
CA PRO A 182 -11.96 1.31 24.82
C PRO A 182 -10.44 1.26 24.56
N SER A 183 -10.01 0.41 23.65
CA SER A 183 -8.60 0.35 23.25
C SER A 183 -8.08 1.67 22.68
N SER A 184 -8.93 2.42 21.98
CA SER A 184 -8.61 3.75 21.46
C SER A 184 -8.27 4.75 22.58
N GLU A 185 -8.98 4.73 23.70
CA GLU A 185 -8.68 5.59 24.87
C GLU A 185 -7.34 5.22 25.49
N PHE A 186 -7.06 3.92 25.62
CA PHE A 186 -5.78 3.45 26.11
C PHE A 186 -4.62 3.91 25.21
N HIS A 187 -4.73 3.75 23.89
CA HIS A 187 -3.69 4.17 22.96
C HIS A 187 -3.53 5.69 22.91
N HIS A 188 -4.62 6.44 23.02
CA HIS A 188 -4.54 7.89 23.13
C HIS A 188 -3.78 8.30 24.39
N TYR A 189 -4.09 7.69 25.54
CA TYR A 189 -3.36 7.93 26.79
C TYR A 189 -1.88 7.56 26.69
N LEU A 190 -1.55 6.43 26.06
CA LEU A 190 -0.18 5.99 25.82
C LEU A 190 0.60 7.02 24.98
N GLY A 191 -0.01 7.53 23.91
CA GLY A 191 0.62 8.50 23.01
C GLY A 191 0.86 9.88 23.60
N GLN A 192 0.26 10.19 24.74
CA GLN A 192 0.47 11.45 25.47
C GLN A 192 1.69 11.41 26.42
N ARG A 193 2.38 10.28 26.53
CA ARG A 193 3.47 10.02 27.48
C ARG A 193 4.81 9.90 26.81
#